data_c0504b0fbc429bd6dfffd1b7b8bffd07
#
_entry.id   c0504b0fbc429bd6dfffd1b7b8bffd07
#
_cell.length_a   1.000
_cell.length_b   1.000
_cell.length_c   1.000
_cell.angle_alpha   90.00
_cell.angle_beta   90.00
_cell.angle_gamma   90.00
#
_symmetry.space_group_name_H-M   'P 1'
#
loop_
_entity.id
_entity.type
_entity.pdbx_description
1 polymer ?
#
loop_
_entity_poly.entity_id
_entity_poly.type
_entity_poly.pdbx_seq_one_letter_code
_entity_poly.pdbx_strand_id
1 'polypeptide(L)'
;MINIVRSELTKAFTLPSVWIIMVLLTAVHFLFQFQSFSINQELVANLHDDGTSYVDGVQVIADASVFTDYVAYIFNPAIFLPLLGAVIAGAEFRSGQFGMSVLAVPHRMRLFMGKMAAVAVHVIVLGMLWIGIAKVLLYLEFRTWETGRVWSPRFLLADI
;
A
#
# COMPACT_ATOMS: atom_id res chain seq x y z
N MET A 1 11.37 11.25 -24.18
CA MET A 1 11.18 10.60 -22.88
C MET A 1 9.81 9.95 -22.74
N ILE A 2 8.73 10.61 -23.06
CA ILE A 2 7.34 10.08 -22.91
C ILE A 2 7.15 8.73 -23.61
N ASN A 3 7.66 8.56 -24.84
CA ASN A 3 7.54 7.29 -25.55
C ASN A 3 8.28 6.13 -24.88
N ILE A 4 9.40 6.40 -24.24
CA ILE A 4 10.15 5.37 -23.48
C ILE A 4 9.34 4.95 -22.26
N VAL A 5 8.85 5.92 -21.48
CA VAL A 5 8.00 5.64 -20.30
C VAL A 5 6.76 4.86 -20.68
N ARG A 6 6.08 5.28 -21.77
CA ARG A 6 4.89 4.57 -22.27
C ARG A 6 5.22 3.14 -22.66
N SER A 7 6.33 2.92 -23.37
CA SER A 7 6.79 1.57 -23.74
C SER A 7 7.07 0.70 -22.52
N GLU A 8 7.78 1.23 -21.52
CA GLU A 8 8.11 0.50 -20.29
C GLU A 8 6.84 0.20 -19.46
N LEU A 9 5.90 1.14 -19.38
CA LEU A 9 4.60 0.91 -18.74
C LEU A 9 3.81 -0.19 -19.47
N THR A 10 3.71 -0.13 -20.80
CA THR A 10 3.00 -1.16 -21.57
C THR A 10 3.61 -2.54 -21.34
N LYS A 11 4.95 -2.65 -21.36
CA LYS A 11 5.65 -3.91 -21.05
C LYS A 11 5.29 -4.41 -19.65
N ALA A 12 5.39 -3.56 -18.61
CA ALA A 12 5.10 -3.93 -17.24
C ALA A 12 3.65 -4.40 -17.08
N PHE A 13 2.68 -3.70 -17.69
CA PHE A 13 1.27 -4.10 -17.62
C PHE A 13 0.95 -5.39 -18.40
N THR A 14 1.74 -5.76 -19.38
CA THR A 14 1.55 -7.00 -20.15
C THR A 14 2.24 -8.21 -19.56
N LEU A 15 3.12 -8.02 -18.55
CA LEU A 15 3.85 -9.11 -17.91
C LEU A 15 3.01 -9.79 -16.82
N PRO A 16 2.69 -11.09 -16.95
CA PRO A 16 1.92 -11.83 -15.93
C PRO A 16 2.61 -11.82 -14.55
N SER A 17 3.95 -11.82 -14.52
CA SER A 17 4.72 -11.80 -13.27
C SER A 17 4.49 -10.52 -12.46
N VAL A 18 4.25 -9.39 -13.11
CA VAL A 18 3.94 -8.12 -12.44
C VAL A 18 2.57 -8.21 -11.75
N TRP A 19 1.58 -8.78 -12.42
CA TRP A 19 0.26 -8.98 -11.84
C TRP A 19 0.28 -9.96 -10.68
N ILE A 20 1.03 -11.06 -10.80
CA ILE A 20 1.17 -12.05 -9.73
C ILE A 20 1.76 -11.39 -8.48
N ILE A 21 2.84 -10.61 -8.63
CA ILE A 21 3.45 -9.95 -7.46
C ILE A 21 2.53 -8.86 -6.88
N MET A 22 1.80 -8.11 -7.70
CA MET A 22 0.83 -7.12 -7.22
C MET A 22 -0.30 -7.77 -6.41
N VAL A 23 -0.84 -8.89 -6.89
CA VAL A 23 -1.86 -9.66 -6.16
C VAL A 23 -1.29 -10.21 -4.85
N LEU A 24 -0.09 -10.77 -4.87
CA LEU A 24 0.57 -11.30 -3.68
C LEU A 24 0.81 -10.19 -2.63
N LEU A 25 1.32 -9.03 -3.05
CA LEU A 25 1.53 -7.90 -2.17
C LEU A 25 0.20 -7.35 -1.60
N THR A 26 -0.86 -7.34 -2.40
CA THR A 26 -2.20 -6.96 -1.93
C THR A 26 -2.76 -7.98 -0.94
N ALA A 27 -2.51 -9.27 -1.15
CA ALA A 27 -2.89 -10.30 -0.19
C ALA A 27 -2.15 -10.14 1.15
N VAL A 28 -0.85 -9.85 1.11
CA VAL A 28 -0.06 -9.53 2.32
C VAL A 28 -0.62 -8.30 3.02
N HIS A 29 -0.94 -7.24 2.27
CA HIS A 29 -1.59 -6.06 2.83
C HIS A 29 -2.92 -6.42 3.52
N PHE A 30 -3.73 -7.25 2.89
CA PHE A 30 -5.00 -7.69 3.47
C PHE A 30 -4.82 -8.49 4.77
N LEU A 31 -3.77 -9.33 4.87
CA LEU A 31 -3.45 -10.04 6.11
C LEU A 31 -3.10 -9.08 7.25
N PHE A 32 -2.31 -8.04 6.98
CA PHE A 32 -2.02 -7.00 7.96
C PHE A 32 -3.28 -6.25 8.39
N GLN A 33 -4.16 -5.92 7.45
CA GLN A 33 -5.44 -5.26 7.78
C GLN A 33 -6.35 -6.17 8.61
N PHE A 34 -6.38 -7.45 8.35
CA PHE A 34 -7.15 -8.42 9.16
C PHE A 34 -6.62 -8.51 10.59
N GLN A 35 -5.29 -8.43 10.78
CA GLN A 35 -4.70 -8.36 12.10
C GLN A 35 -5.10 -7.07 12.84
N SER A 36 -5.09 -5.92 12.15
CA SER A 36 -5.58 -4.64 12.68
C SER A 36 -7.03 -4.75 13.14
N PHE A 37 -7.87 -5.37 12.33
CA PHE A 37 -9.28 -5.60 12.67
C PHE A 37 -9.45 -6.33 14.01
N SER A 38 -8.67 -7.37 14.27
CA SER A 38 -8.74 -8.13 15.51
C SER A 38 -8.36 -7.27 16.74
N ILE A 39 -7.31 -6.45 16.61
CA ILE A 39 -6.86 -5.55 17.68
C ILE A 39 -7.91 -4.47 17.96
N ASN A 40 -8.48 -3.89 16.92
CA ASN A 40 -9.49 -2.85 17.06
C ASN A 40 -10.80 -3.39 17.66
N GLN A 41 -11.16 -4.65 17.38
CA GLN A 41 -12.32 -5.30 18.05
C GLN A 41 -12.12 -5.39 19.57
N GLU A 42 -10.92 -5.73 20.03
CA GLU A 42 -10.59 -5.75 21.45
C GLU A 42 -10.65 -4.33 22.05
N LEU A 43 -10.12 -3.34 21.33
CA LEU A 43 -10.16 -1.94 21.73
C LEU A 43 -11.59 -1.43 21.91
N VAL A 44 -12.48 -1.76 20.98
CA VAL A 44 -13.90 -1.38 21.02
C VAL A 44 -14.63 -2.10 22.17
N ALA A 45 -14.33 -3.38 22.39
CA ALA A 45 -14.97 -4.17 23.46
C ALA A 45 -14.62 -3.66 24.86
N ASN A 46 -13.45 -3.03 25.03
CA ASN A 46 -12.96 -2.53 26.30
C ASN A 46 -12.98 -0.98 26.38
N LEU A 47 -13.77 -0.32 25.55
CA LEU A 47 -13.84 1.14 25.50
C LEU A 47 -14.60 1.70 26.73
N HIS A 48 -13.99 2.66 27.41
CA HIS A 48 -14.58 3.42 28.50
C HIS A 48 -15.15 4.77 28.01
N ASP A 49 -16.06 5.33 28.80
CA ASP A 49 -16.72 6.62 28.50
C ASP A 49 -15.75 7.81 28.40
N ASP A 50 -14.56 7.70 29.01
CA ASP A 50 -13.50 8.71 28.97
C ASP A 50 -12.65 8.64 27.67
N GLY A 51 -12.93 7.71 26.76
CA GLY A 51 -12.22 7.51 25.52
C GLY A 51 -10.93 6.69 25.68
N THR A 52 -10.74 6.06 26.83
CA THR A 52 -9.66 5.11 27.05
C THR A 52 -10.11 3.67 26.84
N SER A 53 -9.17 2.79 26.53
CA SER A 53 -9.41 1.35 26.41
C SER A 53 -8.22 0.58 26.97
N TYR A 54 -8.41 -0.72 27.23
CA TYR A 54 -7.35 -1.62 27.62
C TYR A 54 -7.09 -2.63 26.51
N VAL A 55 -5.84 -2.64 26.01
CA VAL A 55 -5.38 -3.62 25.04
C VAL A 55 -4.19 -4.35 25.65
N ASP A 56 -4.25 -5.66 25.74
CA ASP A 56 -3.21 -6.49 26.39
C ASP A 56 -2.87 -6.02 27.83
N GLY A 57 -3.85 -5.48 28.55
CA GLY A 57 -3.66 -4.97 29.92
C GLY A 57 -3.01 -3.59 30.03
N VAL A 58 -2.74 -2.93 28.90
CA VAL A 58 -2.20 -1.56 28.86
C VAL A 58 -3.33 -0.58 28.54
N GLN A 59 -3.44 0.48 29.35
CA GLN A 59 -4.37 1.57 29.08
C GLN A 59 -3.89 2.40 27.89
N VAL A 60 -4.73 2.57 26.89
CA VAL A 60 -4.45 3.35 25.68
C VAL A 60 -5.56 4.36 25.43
N ILE A 61 -5.24 5.45 24.74
CA ILE A 61 -6.23 6.39 24.22
C ILE A 61 -6.74 5.81 22.92
N ALA A 62 -8.03 5.50 22.85
CA ALA A 62 -8.62 4.78 21.72
C ALA A 62 -8.35 5.45 20.37
N ASP A 63 -8.58 6.77 20.26
CA ASP A 63 -8.39 7.52 19.01
C ASP A 63 -6.92 7.47 18.53
N ALA A 64 -5.96 7.63 19.46
CA ALA A 64 -4.54 7.59 19.14
C ALA A 64 -4.09 6.17 18.73
N SER A 65 -4.63 5.13 19.38
CA SER A 65 -4.33 3.75 19.06
C SER A 65 -4.82 3.38 17.67
N VAL A 66 -6.08 3.68 17.34
CA VAL A 66 -6.65 3.44 16.01
C VAL A 66 -5.85 4.14 14.91
N PHE A 67 -5.48 5.40 15.11
CA PHE A 67 -4.69 6.13 14.13
C PHE A 67 -3.31 5.51 13.94
N THR A 68 -2.62 5.17 15.02
CA THR A 68 -1.28 4.55 14.97
C THR A 68 -1.32 3.22 14.23
N ASP A 69 -2.31 2.39 14.53
CA ASP A 69 -2.48 1.09 13.88
C ASP A 69 -2.82 1.24 12.40
N TYR A 70 -3.73 2.17 12.07
CA TYR A 70 -4.07 2.46 10.69
C TYR A 70 -2.84 2.84 9.85
N VAL A 71 -2.00 3.75 10.37
CA VAL A 71 -0.77 4.17 9.69
C VAL A 71 0.21 3.00 9.59
N ALA A 72 0.45 2.26 10.70
CA ALA A 72 1.38 1.15 10.72
C ALA A 72 0.98 0.05 9.71
N TYR A 73 -0.29 -0.32 9.66
CA TYR A 73 -0.76 -1.40 8.78
C TYR A 73 -0.84 -1.01 7.29
N ILE A 74 -0.90 0.28 6.97
CA ILE A 74 -0.69 0.76 5.60
C ILE A 74 0.79 0.65 5.21
N PHE A 75 1.71 1.06 6.11
CA PHE A 75 3.13 1.13 5.77
C PHE A 75 3.89 -0.18 5.95
N ASN A 76 3.47 -1.07 6.84
CA ASN A 76 4.15 -2.36 7.06
C ASN A 76 4.34 -3.18 5.77
N PRO A 77 3.34 -3.36 4.90
CA PRO A 77 3.53 -4.10 3.65
C PRO A 77 4.40 -3.34 2.64
N ALA A 78 4.65 -2.04 2.81
CA ALA A 78 5.49 -1.26 1.90
C ALA A 78 6.95 -1.73 1.88
N ILE A 79 7.42 -2.42 2.94
CA ILE A 79 8.75 -3.05 2.97
C ILE A 79 8.95 -4.06 1.82
N PHE A 80 7.87 -4.61 1.27
CA PHE A 80 7.92 -5.55 0.16
C PHE A 80 7.85 -4.89 -1.23
N LEU A 81 7.61 -3.57 -1.32
CA LEU A 81 7.55 -2.86 -2.60
C LEU A 81 8.81 -2.98 -3.47
N PRO A 82 10.04 -3.07 -2.91
CA PRO A 82 11.23 -3.35 -3.71
C PRO A 82 11.14 -4.64 -4.53
N LEU A 83 10.37 -5.64 -4.08
CA LEU A 83 10.15 -6.88 -4.85
C LEU A 83 9.44 -6.60 -6.17
N LEU A 84 8.47 -5.68 -6.19
CA LEU A 84 7.79 -5.26 -7.42
C LEU A 84 8.79 -4.64 -8.41
N GLY A 85 9.67 -3.76 -7.92
CA GLY A 85 10.73 -3.18 -8.73
C GLY A 85 11.69 -4.23 -9.29
N ALA A 86 12.08 -5.19 -8.45
CA ALA A 86 12.95 -6.29 -8.86
C ALA A 86 12.30 -7.19 -9.93
N VAL A 87 11.00 -7.47 -9.83
CA VAL A 87 10.27 -8.25 -10.83
C VAL A 87 10.16 -7.49 -12.16
N ILE A 88 9.81 -6.20 -12.12
CA ILE A 88 9.71 -5.36 -13.34
C ILE A 88 11.08 -5.25 -14.01
N ALA A 89 12.14 -4.98 -13.27
CA ALA A 89 13.49 -4.88 -13.82
C ALA A 89 14.04 -6.24 -14.29
N GLY A 90 13.81 -7.30 -13.51
CA GLY A 90 14.33 -8.64 -13.75
C GLY A 90 13.69 -9.37 -14.93
N ALA A 91 12.44 -9.03 -15.26
CA ALA A 91 11.71 -9.68 -16.34
C ALA A 91 12.40 -9.54 -17.71
N GLU A 92 13.04 -8.43 -17.99
CA GLU A 92 13.78 -8.22 -19.24
C GLU A 92 15.09 -9.01 -19.30
N PHE A 93 15.78 -9.20 -18.18
CA PHE A 93 16.97 -10.05 -18.13
C PHE A 93 16.61 -11.50 -18.44
N ARG A 94 15.51 -11.96 -17.88
CA ARG A 94 15.03 -13.33 -18.07
C ARG A 94 14.57 -13.62 -19.51
N SER A 95 13.97 -12.63 -20.18
CA SER A 95 13.49 -12.76 -21.57
C SER A 95 14.57 -12.44 -22.62
N GLY A 96 15.78 -12.03 -22.22
CA GLY A 96 16.83 -11.58 -23.15
C GLY A 96 16.55 -10.23 -23.82
N GLN A 97 15.43 -9.59 -23.51
CA GLN A 97 15.03 -8.31 -24.11
C GLN A 97 15.87 -7.12 -23.65
N PHE A 98 16.62 -7.27 -22.57
CA PHE A 98 17.47 -6.20 -22.06
C PHE A 98 18.47 -5.71 -23.10
N GLY A 99 19.12 -6.62 -23.82
CA GLY A 99 20.06 -6.27 -24.90
C GLY A 99 19.40 -5.46 -25.99
N MET A 100 18.20 -5.85 -26.42
CA MET A 100 17.43 -5.14 -27.45
C MET A 100 17.00 -3.75 -26.97
N SER A 101 16.61 -3.61 -25.70
CA SER A 101 16.23 -2.32 -25.11
C SER A 101 17.43 -1.35 -25.06
N VAL A 102 18.63 -1.86 -24.73
CA VAL A 102 19.87 -1.05 -24.71
C VAL A 102 20.28 -0.63 -26.13
N LEU A 103 20.13 -1.49 -27.12
CA LEU A 103 20.42 -1.16 -28.53
C LEU A 103 19.46 -0.12 -29.09
N ALA A 104 18.15 -0.23 -28.74
CA ALA A 104 17.12 0.70 -29.20
C ALA A 104 17.22 2.11 -28.58
N VAL A 105 17.80 2.22 -27.39
CA VAL A 105 17.95 3.49 -26.68
C VAL A 105 19.44 3.73 -26.34
N PRO A 106 20.17 4.46 -27.19
CA PRO A 106 21.63 4.66 -27.03
C PRO A 106 22.01 5.38 -25.71
N HIS A 107 21.06 6.13 -25.13
CA HIS A 107 21.29 6.83 -23.87
C HIS A 107 20.82 5.98 -22.68
N ARG A 108 21.70 5.21 -22.07
CA ARG A 108 21.44 4.30 -20.93
C ARG A 108 20.68 4.98 -19.78
N MET A 109 21.00 6.25 -19.49
CA MET A 109 20.33 7.01 -18.44
C MET A 109 18.84 7.24 -18.77
N ARG A 110 18.48 7.48 -20.02
CA ARG A 110 17.07 7.66 -20.42
C ARG A 110 16.28 6.37 -20.26
N LEU A 111 16.88 5.22 -20.58
CA LEU A 111 16.27 3.91 -20.37
C LEU A 111 16.07 3.65 -18.87
N PHE A 112 17.09 3.90 -18.06
CA PHE A 112 16.99 3.77 -16.60
C PHE A 112 15.89 4.63 -16.02
N MET A 113 15.83 5.92 -16.37
CA MET A 113 14.78 6.83 -15.91
C MET A 113 13.38 6.38 -16.37
N GLY A 114 13.25 5.81 -17.57
CA GLY A 114 11.99 5.23 -18.05
C GLY A 114 11.51 4.07 -17.18
N LYS A 115 12.42 3.18 -16.80
CA LYS A 115 12.12 2.05 -15.90
C LYS A 115 11.75 2.52 -14.49
N MET A 116 12.52 3.46 -13.94
CA MET A 116 12.19 4.04 -12.62
C MET A 116 10.81 4.70 -12.62
N ALA A 117 10.48 5.43 -13.68
CA ALA A 117 9.16 6.02 -13.82
C ALA A 117 8.04 4.95 -13.90
N ALA A 118 8.27 3.86 -14.64
CA ALA A 118 7.31 2.76 -14.71
C ALA A 118 7.09 2.10 -13.34
N VAL A 119 8.16 1.82 -12.61
CA VAL A 119 8.07 1.27 -11.23
C VAL A 119 7.33 2.25 -10.32
N ALA A 120 7.66 3.54 -10.36
CA ALA A 120 7.01 4.57 -9.55
C ALA A 120 5.50 4.64 -9.79
N VAL A 121 5.05 4.56 -11.05
CA VAL A 121 3.63 4.53 -11.39
C VAL A 121 2.93 3.31 -10.76
N HIS A 122 3.54 2.12 -10.84
CA HIS A 122 2.95 0.91 -10.25
C HIS A 122 2.88 1.00 -8.72
N VAL A 123 3.93 1.53 -8.08
CA VAL A 123 3.95 1.76 -6.62
C VAL A 123 2.86 2.75 -6.20
N ILE A 124 2.69 3.85 -6.93
CA ILE A 124 1.65 4.85 -6.65
C ILE A 124 0.26 4.22 -6.80
N VAL A 125 0.01 3.50 -7.91
CA VAL A 125 -1.30 2.84 -8.14
C VAL A 125 -1.59 1.82 -7.04
N LEU A 126 -0.61 1.00 -6.67
CA LEU A 126 -0.76 -0.01 -5.62
C LEU A 126 -0.97 0.65 -4.25
N GLY A 127 -0.23 1.72 -3.93
CA GLY A 127 -0.39 2.48 -2.71
C GLY A 127 -1.78 3.13 -2.59
N MET A 128 -2.29 3.73 -3.66
CA MET A 128 -3.65 4.28 -3.69
C MET A 128 -4.70 3.18 -3.48
N LEU A 129 -4.52 2.01 -4.08
CA LEU A 129 -5.39 0.86 -3.87
C LEU A 129 -5.39 0.42 -2.41
N TRP A 130 -4.22 0.31 -1.78
CA TRP A 130 -4.08 -0.09 -0.38
C TRP A 130 -4.73 0.92 0.57
N ILE A 131 -4.50 2.22 0.37
CA ILE A 131 -5.16 3.28 1.13
C ILE A 131 -6.69 3.19 0.98
N GLY A 132 -7.18 2.95 -0.24
CA GLY A 132 -8.60 2.77 -0.51
C GLY A 132 -9.19 1.57 0.23
N ILE A 133 -8.53 0.41 0.16
CA ILE A 133 -8.95 -0.81 0.89
C ILE A 133 -8.96 -0.55 2.39
N ALA A 134 -7.89 0.03 2.94
CA ALA A 134 -7.78 0.31 4.37
C ALA A 134 -8.89 1.26 4.85
N LYS A 135 -9.18 2.34 4.08
CA LYS A 135 -10.29 3.26 4.41
C LYS A 135 -11.66 2.59 4.40
N VAL A 136 -11.92 1.71 3.43
CA VAL A 136 -13.18 0.97 3.37
C VAL A 136 -13.32 0.02 4.55
N LEU A 137 -12.27 -0.72 4.89
CA LEU A 137 -12.27 -1.65 6.02
C LEU A 137 -12.45 -0.89 7.33
N LEU A 138 -11.73 0.20 7.54
CA LEU A 138 -11.88 1.06 8.70
C LEU A 138 -13.31 1.59 8.83
N TYR A 139 -13.91 2.05 7.71
CA TYR A 139 -15.31 2.49 7.71
C TYR A 139 -16.27 1.37 8.12
N LEU A 140 -16.11 0.16 7.58
CA LEU A 140 -16.95 -0.98 7.90
C LEU A 140 -16.81 -1.41 9.36
N GLU A 141 -15.60 -1.30 9.89
CA GLU A 141 -15.26 -1.67 11.27
C GLU A 141 -15.91 -0.74 12.28
N PHE A 142 -15.83 0.57 12.07
CA PHE A 142 -16.30 1.58 13.01
C PHE A 142 -17.67 2.19 12.69
N ARG A 143 -18.34 1.76 11.62
CA ARG A 143 -19.66 2.31 11.24
C ARG A 143 -20.73 2.12 12.29
N THR A 144 -20.59 1.11 13.16
CA THR A 144 -21.53 0.80 14.25
C THR A 144 -21.12 1.45 15.57
N TRP A 145 -19.96 2.10 15.59
CA TRP A 145 -19.44 2.77 16.76
C TRP A 145 -20.11 4.15 16.89
N GLU A 146 -20.98 4.32 17.90
CA GLU A 146 -21.75 5.56 18.12
C GLU A 146 -20.92 6.74 18.60
N THR A 147 -19.63 6.56 18.83
CA THR A 147 -18.75 7.65 19.22
C THR A 147 -18.48 8.55 18.02
N GLY A 148 -19.24 9.65 17.91
CA GLY A 148 -19.08 10.68 16.87
C GLY A 148 -17.71 11.37 16.86
N ARG A 149 -16.74 10.90 17.64
CA ARG A 149 -15.36 11.39 17.74
C ARG A 149 -14.46 10.83 16.66
N VAL A 150 -14.55 9.52 16.36
CA VAL A 150 -13.71 8.87 15.34
C VAL A 150 -14.04 9.32 13.92
N TRP A 151 -15.29 9.77 13.71
CA TRP A 151 -15.79 10.25 12.41
C TRP A 151 -15.84 11.77 12.31
N SER A 152 -15.20 12.51 13.21
CA SER A 152 -15.10 13.95 13.01
C SER A 152 -14.37 14.21 11.69
N PRO A 153 -14.82 15.18 10.89
CA PRO A 153 -14.11 15.57 9.65
C PRO A 153 -12.64 15.93 9.89
N ARG A 154 -12.30 16.28 11.12
CA ARG A 154 -10.93 16.56 11.56
C ARG A 154 -10.04 15.31 11.54
N PHE A 155 -10.57 14.14 11.89
CA PHE A 155 -9.82 12.88 11.85
C PHE A 155 -9.52 12.42 10.42
N LEU A 156 -10.44 12.69 9.48
CA LEU A 156 -10.29 12.32 8.08
C LEU A 156 -9.49 13.33 7.24
N LEU A 157 -9.34 14.57 7.71
CA LEU A 157 -8.74 15.67 6.96
C LEU A 157 -7.46 16.22 7.59
N ALA A 158 -7.07 15.78 8.79
CA ALA A 158 -5.94 16.35 9.54
C ALA A 158 -4.56 16.00 8.97
N ASP A 159 -4.46 15.10 7.97
CA ASP A 159 -3.20 14.58 7.46
C ASP A 159 -3.09 14.59 5.92
N ILE A 160 -3.58 15.65 5.26
CA ILE A 160 -3.21 15.91 3.86
C ILE A 160 -2.36 17.18 3.79
#